data_97fdd5b24a88d3de97399d3bc3793b8d
#
_entry.id   97fdd5b24a88d3de97399d3bc3793b8d
#
_cell.length_a   1.000
_cell.length_b   1.000
_cell.length_c   1.000
_cell.angle_alpha   90.00
_cell.angle_beta   90.00
_cell.angle_gamma   90.00
#
_symmetry.space_group_name_H-M   'P 1'
#
loop_
_entity.id
_entity.type
_entity.pdbx_description
1 polymer ?
#
loop_
_entity_poly.entity_id
_entity_poly.type
_entity_poly.pdbx_seq_one_letter_code
_entity_poly.pdbx_strand_id
1 'polypeptide(L)'
;MMNVLKPKTESPSATGKPPAITTTDVHLSYRSIVPVARRKEQEDGKKSKRVEHFEALHGVSFTIDQGEIVGLVGRNGSGKSTLLRVLAGIFEPDRGVVDLHGHTVSLLALGVGFQTQLSGRENIYLSGLLLGFSKQEIDAQIQEIIDFSELGKFIEKPVRTYSSGMQSKLGFAITAILKTDIILVDEVLSVGDAHFKKKSFAKMQELISEKARTVVIVSH
;
A
#
# COMPACT_ATOMS: atom_id res chain seq x y z
N MET A 1 -15.43 -7.04 12.26
CA MET A 1 -16.01 -5.82 11.72
C MET A 1 -14.94 -4.76 11.73
N MET A 2 -14.65 -4.15 10.59
CA MET A 2 -13.66 -3.08 10.43
C MET A 2 -14.35 -1.75 10.76
N ASN A 3 -13.78 -0.99 11.68
CA ASN A 3 -14.27 0.37 11.96
C ASN A 3 -13.34 1.38 11.30
N VAL A 4 -13.89 2.16 10.39
CA VAL A 4 -13.26 3.38 9.92
C VAL A 4 -13.61 4.45 10.95
N LEU A 5 -12.63 4.86 11.76
CA LEU A 5 -12.84 5.94 12.71
C LEU A 5 -12.92 7.27 11.95
N LYS A 6 -14.11 7.58 11.48
CA LYS A 6 -14.55 8.97 11.26
C LYS A 6 -15.40 9.40 12.45
N PRO A 7 -15.41 10.68 12.82
CA PRO A 7 -16.53 11.19 13.59
C PRO A 7 -17.80 10.89 12.78
N LYS A 8 -18.77 10.21 13.39
CA LYS A 8 -20.05 9.83 12.79
C LYS A 8 -20.68 11.00 12.07
N THR A 9 -20.75 10.91 10.74
CA THR A 9 -21.84 11.56 9.99
C THR A 9 -21.99 10.87 8.64
N GLU A 10 -23.11 10.23 8.44
CA GLU A 10 -23.73 10.02 7.15
C GLU A 10 -24.14 11.39 6.64
N SER A 11 -23.35 11.99 5.74
CA SER A 11 -23.77 13.12 4.91
C SER A 11 -22.58 13.65 4.08
N PRO A 12 -22.80 14.28 2.93
CA PRO A 12 -21.73 14.81 2.09
C PRO A 12 -20.86 15.78 2.89
N SER A 13 -19.56 15.55 2.88
CA SER A 13 -18.44 16.40 3.33
C SER A 13 -18.76 17.41 4.42
N ALA A 14 -18.53 17.06 5.69
CA ALA A 14 -18.64 17.98 6.82
C ALA A 14 -17.63 19.15 6.78
N THR A 15 -16.60 19.07 5.92
CA THR A 15 -15.48 20.02 5.85
C THR A 15 -15.58 21.00 4.68
N GLY A 16 -16.50 20.79 3.73
CA GLY A 16 -16.59 21.60 2.49
C GLY A 16 -15.41 21.41 1.55
N LYS A 17 -14.51 20.45 1.81
CA LYS A 17 -13.39 20.09 0.95
C LYS A 17 -13.82 19.04 -0.07
N PRO A 18 -13.21 19.01 -1.27
CA PRO A 18 -13.48 17.96 -2.24
C PRO A 18 -12.98 16.60 -1.73
N PRO A 19 -13.62 15.48 -2.15
CA PRO A 19 -13.18 14.14 -1.78
C PRO A 19 -11.83 13.80 -2.40
N ALA A 20 -11.00 13.06 -1.66
CA ALA A 20 -9.77 12.46 -2.14
C ALA A 20 -9.96 10.98 -2.45
N ILE A 21 -10.77 10.28 -1.65
CA ILE A 21 -11.08 8.85 -1.83
C ILE A 21 -12.57 8.66 -1.62
N THR A 22 -13.22 7.98 -2.56
CA THR A 22 -14.59 7.49 -2.38
C THR A 22 -14.62 5.99 -2.66
N THR A 23 -15.17 5.21 -1.74
CA THR A 23 -15.44 3.79 -1.95
C THR A 23 -16.93 3.53 -1.88
N THR A 24 -17.46 2.72 -2.79
CA THR A 24 -18.88 2.36 -2.85
C THR A 24 -19.03 0.86 -2.97
N ASP A 25 -19.59 0.22 -1.95
CA ASP A 25 -19.93 -1.21 -1.90
C ASP A 25 -18.78 -2.14 -2.32
N VAL A 26 -17.58 -1.88 -1.81
CA VAL A 26 -16.37 -2.61 -2.19
C VAL A 26 -16.32 -3.98 -1.53
N HIS A 27 -16.27 -5.03 -2.36
CA HIS A 27 -16.11 -6.43 -1.98
C HIS A 27 -14.83 -7.01 -2.57
N LEU A 28 -14.16 -7.88 -1.82
CA LEU A 28 -13.01 -8.63 -2.32
C LEU A 28 -12.90 -9.98 -1.62
N SER A 29 -12.72 -11.04 -2.44
CA SER A 29 -12.60 -12.42 -1.96
C SER A 29 -11.27 -13.04 -2.40
N TYR A 30 -10.62 -13.75 -1.49
CA TYR A 30 -9.47 -14.60 -1.81
C TYR A 30 -9.93 -16.01 -2.16
N ARG A 31 -9.30 -16.58 -3.18
CA ARG A 31 -9.47 -17.98 -3.55
C ARG A 31 -8.33 -18.82 -3.00
N SER A 32 -8.63 -19.78 -2.15
CA SER A 32 -7.66 -20.75 -1.64
C SER A 32 -7.97 -22.14 -2.20
N ILE A 33 -6.94 -22.80 -2.69
CA ILE A 33 -7.03 -24.19 -3.13
C ILE A 33 -6.63 -25.08 -1.96
N VAL A 34 -7.61 -25.68 -1.29
CA VAL A 34 -7.38 -26.55 -0.14
C VAL A 34 -7.38 -28.02 -0.58
N PRO A 35 -6.36 -28.81 -0.20
CA PRO A 35 -6.40 -30.25 -0.42
C PRO A 35 -7.53 -30.86 0.39
N VAL A 36 -8.43 -31.62 -0.26
CA VAL A 36 -9.46 -32.34 0.48
C VAL A 36 -8.81 -33.50 1.23
N ALA A 37 -8.91 -33.51 2.56
CA ALA A 37 -8.45 -34.60 3.39
C ALA A 37 -9.24 -35.87 3.01
N ARG A 38 -8.51 -36.97 2.68
CA ARG A 38 -9.11 -38.26 2.32
C ARG A 38 -10.00 -38.78 3.47
N ARG A 39 -11.31 -38.82 3.28
CA ARG A 39 -12.09 -39.89 3.91
C ARG A 39 -11.70 -41.20 3.21
N LYS A 40 -11.35 -42.22 4.01
CA LYS A 40 -11.04 -43.56 3.51
C LYS A 40 -12.14 -44.00 2.54
N GLU A 41 -11.70 -44.66 1.41
CA GLU A 41 -12.51 -45.28 0.37
C GLU A 41 -12.85 -44.37 -0.82
N GLN A 42 -11.87 -44.27 -1.74
CA GLN A 42 -12.12 -44.34 -3.20
C GLN A 42 -10.79 -44.60 -3.91
N GLU A 43 -10.74 -45.66 -4.67
CA GLU A 43 -9.56 -46.23 -5.37
C GLU A 43 -9.10 -45.47 -6.61
N ASP A 44 -9.59 -44.27 -6.89
CA ASP A 44 -9.11 -43.47 -8.01
C ASP A 44 -8.20 -42.37 -7.54
N GLY A 45 -6.92 -42.45 -7.92
CA GLY A 45 -5.79 -41.57 -7.50
C GLY A 45 -5.89 -40.11 -7.85
N LYS A 46 -7.05 -39.54 -8.11
CA LYS A 46 -7.27 -38.10 -8.33
C LYS A 46 -7.44 -37.38 -7.01
N LYS A 47 -6.43 -36.60 -6.66
CA LYS A 47 -6.50 -35.63 -5.55
C LYS A 47 -7.58 -34.61 -5.89
N SER A 48 -8.75 -34.70 -5.26
CA SER A 48 -9.77 -33.67 -5.42
C SER A 48 -9.30 -32.42 -4.67
N LYS A 49 -9.29 -31.29 -5.37
CA LYS A 49 -8.98 -29.97 -4.82
C LYS A 49 -10.30 -29.24 -4.64
N ARG A 50 -10.54 -28.71 -3.46
CA ARG A 50 -11.66 -27.82 -3.20
C ARG A 50 -11.18 -26.38 -3.26
N VAL A 51 -11.89 -25.52 -3.97
CA VAL A 51 -11.67 -24.08 -3.94
C VAL A 51 -12.53 -23.52 -2.79
N GLU A 52 -11.89 -22.91 -1.83
CA GLU A 52 -12.55 -22.16 -0.77
C GLU A 52 -12.43 -20.67 -1.07
N HIS A 53 -13.53 -19.96 -0.91
CA HIS A 53 -13.61 -18.51 -1.05
C HIS A 53 -13.63 -17.91 0.35
N PHE A 54 -12.74 -16.97 0.60
CA PHE A 54 -12.71 -16.18 1.81
C PHE A 54 -12.96 -14.73 1.43
N GLU A 55 -14.12 -14.22 1.78
CA GLU A 55 -14.44 -12.81 1.56
C GLU A 55 -13.72 -11.97 2.62
N ALA A 56 -12.85 -11.08 2.17
CA ALA A 56 -12.02 -10.22 3.02
C ALA A 56 -12.62 -8.82 3.20
N LEU A 57 -13.36 -8.34 2.20
CA LEU A 57 -14.10 -7.07 2.24
C LEU A 57 -15.57 -7.32 1.90
N HIS A 58 -16.46 -6.79 2.74
CA HIS A 58 -17.91 -7.05 2.72
C HIS A 58 -18.68 -5.73 2.54
N GLY A 59 -18.71 -5.15 1.34
CA GLY A 59 -19.50 -3.94 1.04
C GLY A 59 -18.97 -2.69 1.75
N VAL A 60 -17.67 -2.40 1.64
CA VAL A 60 -17.05 -1.27 2.31
C VAL A 60 -17.34 0.03 1.56
N SER A 61 -17.99 0.98 2.24
CA SER A 61 -18.34 2.30 1.68
C SER A 61 -17.93 3.41 2.64
N PHE A 62 -17.14 4.39 2.13
CA PHE A 62 -16.78 5.61 2.87
C PHE A 62 -16.25 6.67 1.90
N THR A 63 -16.14 7.89 2.39
CA THR A 63 -15.47 9.01 1.69
C THR A 63 -14.42 9.61 2.61
N ILE A 64 -13.26 9.98 2.08
CA ILE A 64 -12.19 10.71 2.77
C ILE A 64 -11.95 11.99 1.99
N ASP A 65 -11.99 13.13 2.67
CA ASP A 65 -11.77 14.44 2.07
C ASP A 65 -10.27 14.75 1.94
N GLN A 66 -9.92 15.68 1.06
CA GLN A 66 -8.52 16.09 0.84
C GLN A 66 -7.90 16.67 2.12
N GLY A 67 -6.69 16.22 2.44
CA GLY A 67 -5.94 16.63 3.61
C GLY A 67 -6.43 16.04 4.93
N GLU A 68 -7.33 15.03 4.90
CA GLU A 68 -7.70 14.28 6.11
C GLU A 68 -6.65 13.24 6.48
N ILE A 69 -6.52 13.00 7.78
CA ILE A 69 -5.74 11.88 8.33
C ILE A 69 -6.74 10.90 8.95
N VAL A 70 -6.84 9.72 8.39
CA VAL A 70 -7.82 8.68 8.77
C VAL A 70 -7.12 7.44 9.31
N GLY A 71 -7.53 6.99 10.49
CA GLY A 71 -7.09 5.73 11.08
C GLY A 71 -8.04 4.58 10.74
N LEU A 72 -7.51 3.49 10.16
CA LEU A 72 -8.22 2.23 10.00
C LEU A 72 -7.93 1.33 11.20
N VAL A 73 -8.90 1.14 12.07
CA VAL A 73 -8.77 0.34 13.28
C VAL A 73 -9.64 -0.91 13.21
N GLY A 74 -9.12 -2.04 13.66
CA GLY A 74 -9.86 -3.30 13.69
C GLY A 74 -8.97 -4.47 14.07
N ARG A 75 -9.60 -5.61 14.40
CA ARG A 75 -8.90 -6.85 14.77
C ARG A 75 -8.03 -7.38 13.63
N ASN A 76 -7.03 -8.22 13.97
CA ASN A 76 -6.25 -8.93 12.97
C ASN A 76 -7.18 -9.78 12.09
N GLY A 77 -6.93 -9.77 10.78
CA GLY A 77 -7.79 -10.45 9.80
C GLY A 77 -9.09 -9.73 9.43
N SER A 78 -9.33 -8.49 9.91
CA SER A 78 -10.54 -7.73 9.54
C SER A 78 -10.51 -7.06 8.16
N GLY A 79 -9.49 -7.33 7.34
CA GLY A 79 -9.39 -6.81 5.97
C GLY A 79 -8.67 -5.47 5.81
N LYS A 80 -8.07 -4.89 6.86
CA LYS A 80 -7.41 -3.57 6.80
C LYS A 80 -6.32 -3.48 5.72
N SER A 81 -5.34 -4.39 5.75
CA SER A 81 -4.25 -4.42 4.74
C SER A 81 -4.78 -4.79 3.34
N THR A 82 -5.88 -5.56 3.26
CA THR A 82 -6.57 -5.83 2.00
C THR A 82 -7.19 -4.56 1.44
N LEU A 83 -7.87 -3.79 2.28
CA LEU A 83 -8.44 -2.50 1.86
C LEU A 83 -7.35 -1.53 1.38
N LEU A 84 -6.22 -1.40 2.11
CA LEU A 84 -5.11 -0.56 1.64
C LEU A 84 -4.61 -0.97 0.25
N ARG A 85 -4.50 -2.27 -0.02
CA ARG A 85 -4.08 -2.78 -1.34
C ARG A 85 -5.11 -2.48 -2.45
N VAL A 86 -6.40 -2.51 -2.11
CA VAL A 86 -7.46 -2.10 -3.05
C VAL A 86 -7.39 -0.60 -3.32
N LEU A 87 -7.23 0.24 -2.27
CA LEU A 87 -7.06 1.69 -2.42
C LEU A 87 -5.79 2.05 -3.22
N ALA A 88 -4.72 1.26 -3.08
CA ALA A 88 -3.48 1.42 -3.84
C ALA A 88 -3.57 0.91 -5.29
N GLY A 89 -4.71 0.36 -5.73
CA GLY A 89 -4.87 -0.23 -7.06
C GLY A 89 -4.09 -1.53 -7.28
N ILE A 90 -3.57 -2.16 -6.20
CA ILE A 90 -2.84 -3.44 -6.28
C ILE A 90 -3.82 -4.59 -6.50
N PHE A 91 -5.00 -4.50 -5.87
CA PHE A 91 -6.09 -5.44 -6.07
C PHE A 91 -7.31 -4.72 -6.65
N GLU A 92 -7.87 -5.30 -7.70
CA GLU A 92 -9.16 -4.89 -8.22
C GLU A 92 -10.28 -5.52 -7.35
N PRO A 93 -11.27 -4.76 -6.89
CA PRO A 93 -12.37 -5.32 -6.12
C PRO A 93 -13.25 -6.22 -6.99
N ASP A 94 -13.82 -7.30 -6.40
CA ASP A 94 -14.75 -8.19 -7.09
C ASP A 94 -16.06 -7.46 -7.42
N ARG A 95 -16.45 -6.48 -6.59
CA ARG A 95 -17.65 -5.64 -6.75
C ARG A 95 -17.39 -4.29 -6.09
N GLY A 96 -18.18 -3.30 -6.53
CA GLY A 96 -18.07 -1.94 -6.03
C GLY A 96 -17.04 -1.11 -6.79
N VAL A 97 -16.80 0.11 -6.34
CA VAL A 97 -15.93 1.07 -7.01
C VAL A 97 -15.06 1.79 -5.99
N VAL A 98 -13.81 2.04 -6.36
CA VAL A 98 -12.90 2.96 -5.68
C VAL A 98 -12.61 4.11 -6.64
N ASP A 99 -12.93 5.33 -6.22
CA ASP A 99 -12.63 6.55 -6.96
C ASP A 99 -11.61 7.38 -6.16
N LEU A 100 -10.47 7.65 -6.76
CA LEU A 100 -9.41 8.48 -6.20
C LEU A 100 -9.49 9.93 -6.71
N HIS A 101 -10.53 10.28 -7.46
CA HIS A 101 -10.77 11.63 -7.99
C HIS A 101 -9.56 12.24 -8.72
N GLY A 102 -8.79 11.39 -9.45
CA GLY A 102 -7.59 11.80 -10.18
C GLY A 102 -6.35 12.02 -9.32
N HIS A 103 -6.41 11.72 -8.01
CA HIS A 103 -5.26 11.83 -7.11
C HIS A 103 -4.30 10.66 -7.27
N THR A 104 -3.01 10.95 -7.12
CA THR A 104 -1.96 9.96 -7.04
C THR A 104 -1.93 9.32 -5.66
N VAL A 105 -1.71 8.00 -5.60
CA VAL A 105 -1.68 7.24 -4.34
C VAL A 105 -0.40 6.45 -4.20
N SER A 106 0.20 6.46 -3.03
CA SER A 106 1.31 5.56 -2.67
C SER A 106 0.99 4.73 -1.44
N LEU A 107 1.37 3.47 -1.49
CA LEU A 107 1.34 2.59 -0.33
C LEU A 107 2.76 2.51 0.24
N LEU A 108 2.95 3.00 1.45
CA LEU A 108 4.18 2.84 2.22
C LEU A 108 4.31 1.38 2.70
N ALA A 109 4.43 0.48 1.74
CA ALA A 109 4.68 -0.93 1.97
C ALA A 109 6.04 -1.29 1.40
N LEU A 110 6.72 -2.18 2.09
CA LEU A 110 8.10 -2.57 1.83
C LEU A 110 8.29 -3.17 0.43
N GLY A 111 8.88 -2.41 -0.50
CA GLY A 111 9.46 -2.95 -1.74
C GLY A 111 8.50 -3.73 -2.65
N VAL A 112 7.19 -3.43 -2.60
CA VAL A 112 6.20 -4.11 -3.46
C VAL A 112 6.40 -3.67 -4.91
N GLY A 113 6.56 -4.65 -5.80
CA GLY A 113 6.62 -4.41 -7.24
C GLY A 113 8.01 -4.21 -7.83
N PHE A 114 9.10 -4.39 -7.06
CA PHE A 114 10.44 -4.31 -7.62
C PHE A 114 10.70 -5.42 -8.65
N GLN A 115 11.24 -5.02 -9.79
CA GLN A 115 11.80 -5.94 -10.77
C GLN A 115 13.21 -6.33 -10.32
N THR A 116 13.36 -7.54 -9.83
CA THR A 116 14.60 -7.99 -9.17
C THR A 116 15.80 -8.05 -10.08
N GLN A 117 15.60 -8.14 -11.41
CA GLN A 117 16.66 -8.14 -12.41
C GLN A 117 17.22 -6.74 -12.71
N LEU A 118 16.41 -5.71 -12.45
CA LEU A 118 16.79 -4.31 -12.65
C LEU A 118 17.59 -3.80 -11.45
N SER A 119 18.44 -2.78 -11.70
CA SER A 119 19.15 -2.04 -10.66
C SER A 119 18.19 -1.28 -9.74
N GLY A 120 18.69 -0.80 -8.58
CA GLY A 120 17.92 0.08 -7.72
C GLY A 120 17.50 1.35 -8.42
N ARG A 121 18.39 1.96 -9.22
CA ARG A 121 18.10 3.16 -10.02
C ARG A 121 16.98 2.92 -11.03
N GLU A 122 17.03 1.83 -11.77
CA GLU A 122 15.96 1.48 -12.71
C GLU A 122 14.64 1.21 -12.01
N ASN A 123 14.67 0.62 -10.82
CA ASN A 123 13.46 0.43 -10.00
C ASN A 123 12.89 1.75 -9.47
N ILE A 124 13.71 2.79 -9.22
CA ILE A 124 13.19 4.13 -8.89
C ILE A 124 12.35 4.66 -10.06
N TYR A 125 12.87 4.59 -11.30
CA TYR A 125 12.10 5.02 -12.47
C TYR A 125 10.84 4.19 -12.67
N LEU A 126 10.94 2.86 -12.59
CA LEU A 126 9.79 1.98 -12.76
C LEU A 126 8.70 2.31 -11.73
N SER A 127 9.07 2.41 -10.46
CA SER A 127 8.12 2.74 -9.39
C SER A 127 7.51 4.13 -9.55
N GLY A 128 8.31 5.14 -9.89
CA GLY A 128 7.84 6.50 -10.12
C GLY A 128 6.86 6.59 -11.28
N LEU A 129 7.15 5.92 -12.40
CA LEU A 129 6.23 5.87 -13.56
C LEU A 129 4.92 5.15 -13.21
N LEU A 130 4.97 4.06 -12.43
CA LEU A 130 3.77 3.35 -11.96
C LEU A 130 2.94 4.19 -10.99
N LEU A 131 3.56 5.09 -10.24
CA LEU A 131 2.88 6.06 -9.36
C LEU A 131 2.31 7.26 -10.14
N GLY A 132 2.53 7.33 -11.47
CA GLY A 132 2.01 8.38 -12.34
C GLY A 132 2.94 9.58 -12.55
N PHE A 133 4.19 9.54 -12.04
CA PHE A 133 5.17 10.61 -12.25
C PHE A 133 5.79 10.53 -13.64
N SER A 134 6.01 11.67 -14.25
CA SER A 134 6.80 11.77 -15.48
C SER A 134 8.29 11.52 -15.21
N LYS A 135 9.02 11.15 -16.27
CA LYS A 135 10.47 10.98 -16.18
C LYS A 135 11.18 12.23 -15.65
N GLN A 136 10.72 13.42 -16.04
CA GLN A 136 11.31 14.70 -15.61
C GLN A 136 11.13 14.93 -14.11
N GLU A 137 9.96 14.61 -13.55
CA GLU A 137 9.70 14.72 -12.12
C GLU A 137 10.53 13.73 -11.31
N ILE A 138 10.74 12.51 -11.85
CA ILE A 138 11.61 11.52 -11.22
C ILE A 138 13.07 11.97 -11.28
N ASP A 139 13.55 12.46 -12.43
CA ASP A 139 14.93 12.99 -12.61
C ASP A 139 15.22 14.12 -11.62
N ALA A 140 14.25 14.97 -11.31
CA ALA A 140 14.40 16.06 -10.36
C ALA A 140 14.57 15.59 -8.90
N GLN A 141 14.12 14.38 -8.55
CA GLN A 141 14.11 13.85 -7.19
C GLN A 141 15.01 12.61 -6.99
N ILE A 142 15.55 12.05 -8.08
CA ILE A 142 16.27 10.77 -8.05
C ILE A 142 17.46 10.78 -7.10
N GLN A 143 18.22 11.89 -7.05
CA GLN A 143 19.39 12.00 -6.19
C GLN A 143 18.97 12.01 -4.71
N GLU A 144 17.90 12.72 -4.36
CA GLU A 144 17.34 12.74 -3.00
C GLU A 144 16.88 11.34 -2.58
N ILE A 145 16.22 10.58 -3.48
CA ILE A 145 15.81 9.20 -3.22
C ILE A 145 17.02 8.31 -2.94
N ILE A 146 18.07 8.42 -3.76
CA ILE A 146 19.31 7.64 -3.61
C ILE A 146 19.97 7.94 -2.28
N ASP A 147 20.15 9.23 -1.95
CA ASP A 147 20.80 9.67 -0.72
C ASP A 147 19.97 9.28 0.52
N PHE A 148 18.65 9.39 0.42
CA PHE A 148 17.76 8.99 1.52
C PHE A 148 17.82 7.48 1.77
N SER A 149 17.91 6.66 0.71
CA SER A 149 17.94 5.19 0.80
C SER A 149 19.21 4.65 1.47
N GLU A 150 20.30 5.42 1.50
CA GLU A 150 21.61 5.03 2.04
C GLU A 150 22.23 3.80 1.36
N LEU A 151 21.84 3.49 0.12
CA LEU A 151 22.34 2.33 -0.60
C LEU A 151 23.72 2.55 -1.23
N GLY A 152 24.14 3.80 -1.41
CA GLY A 152 25.41 4.15 -1.99
C GLY A 152 25.65 3.47 -3.35
N LYS A 153 26.78 2.80 -3.50
CA LYS A 153 27.14 2.10 -4.75
C LYS A 153 26.22 0.92 -5.11
N PHE A 154 25.47 0.41 -4.15
CA PHE A 154 24.51 -0.68 -4.41
C PHE A 154 23.36 -0.24 -5.31
N ILE A 155 23.09 1.06 -5.41
CA ILE A 155 21.99 1.55 -6.26
C ILE A 155 22.10 1.11 -7.72
N GLU A 156 23.33 0.90 -8.20
CA GLU A 156 23.61 0.43 -9.57
C GLU A 156 23.61 -1.11 -9.69
N LYS A 157 23.41 -1.85 -8.61
CA LYS A 157 23.35 -3.30 -8.63
C LYS A 157 21.92 -3.81 -8.77
N PRO A 158 21.70 -5.00 -9.37
CA PRO A 158 20.40 -5.61 -9.48
C PRO A 158 19.77 -5.84 -8.07
N VAL A 159 18.48 -5.54 -7.93
CA VAL A 159 17.74 -5.64 -6.64
C VAL A 159 17.74 -7.07 -6.09
N ARG A 160 17.87 -8.10 -6.93
CA ARG A 160 18.05 -9.50 -6.48
C ARG A 160 19.28 -9.71 -5.57
N THR A 161 20.23 -8.78 -5.57
CA THR A 161 21.42 -8.84 -4.70
C THR A 161 21.23 -8.09 -3.38
N TYR A 162 20.08 -7.45 -3.18
CA TYR A 162 19.79 -6.68 -1.99
C TYR A 162 19.31 -7.57 -0.86
N SER A 163 19.69 -7.21 0.38
CA SER A 163 19.01 -7.74 1.56
C SER A 163 17.58 -7.20 1.66
N SER A 164 16.73 -7.86 2.43
CA SER A 164 15.37 -7.36 2.70
C SER A 164 15.37 -5.94 3.28
N GLY A 165 16.34 -5.62 4.16
CA GLY A 165 16.52 -4.27 4.69
C GLY A 165 16.87 -3.24 3.61
N MET A 166 17.74 -3.58 2.64
CA MET A 166 18.05 -2.70 1.51
C MET A 166 16.86 -2.46 0.60
N GLN A 167 16.08 -3.51 0.30
CA GLN A 167 14.85 -3.37 -0.48
C GLN A 167 13.84 -2.45 0.24
N SER A 168 13.69 -2.64 1.55
CA SER A 168 12.82 -1.81 2.37
C SER A 168 13.26 -0.36 2.41
N LYS A 169 14.57 -0.08 2.55
CA LYS A 169 15.13 1.27 2.50
C LYS A 169 14.82 1.96 1.17
N LEU A 170 15.03 1.25 0.05
CA LEU A 170 14.75 1.80 -1.28
C LEU A 170 13.25 2.06 -1.48
N GLY A 171 12.39 1.09 -1.14
CA GLY A 171 10.93 1.23 -1.27
C GLY A 171 10.39 2.40 -0.47
N PHE A 172 10.83 2.54 0.79
CA PHE A 172 10.46 3.68 1.62
C PHE A 172 10.96 5.02 1.03
N ALA A 173 12.23 5.08 0.59
CA ALA A 173 12.80 6.29 0.01
C ALA A 173 12.01 6.78 -1.22
N ILE A 174 11.64 5.87 -2.12
CA ILE A 174 10.85 6.20 -3.30
C ILE A 174 9.51 6.81 -2.89
N THR A 175 8.75 6.15 -2.04
CA THR A 175 7.40 6.58 -1.65
C THR A 175 7.40 7.81 -0.75
N ALA A 176 8.46 8.04 0.03
CA ALA A 176 8.57 9.18 0.92
C ALA A 176 9.03 10.46 0.20
N ILE A 177 9.81 10.35 -0.86
CA ILE A 177 10.34 11.48 -1.60
C ILE A 177 9.43 11.86 -2.78
N LEU A 178 8.93 10.86 -3.54
CA LEU A 178 7.93 11.12 -4.57
C LEU A 178 6.62 11.54 -3.92
N LYS A 179 6.24 12.80 -4.16
CA LYS A 179 5.14 13.47 -3.45
C LYS A 179 3.78 13.08 -4.05
N THR A 180 3.20 11.97 -3.61
CA THR A 180 1.81 11.61 -3.95
C THR A 180 0.79 12.37 -3.10
N ASP A 181 -0.43 12.55 -3.63
CA ASP A 181 -1.52 13.26 -2.95
C ASP A 181 -2.08 12.46 -1.77
N ILE A 182 -2.11 11.13 -1.92
CA ILE A 182 -2.63 10.18 -0.93
C ILE A 182 -1.51 9.25 -0.49
N ILE A 183 -1.33 9.14 0.83
CA ILE A 183 -0.37 8.22 1.45
C ILE A 183 -1.13 7.16 2.24
N LEU A 184 -0.92 5.91 1.89
CA LEU A 184 -1.44 4.76 2.62
C LEU A 184 -0.31 4.15 3.46
N VAL A 185 -0.54 4.03 4.76
CA VAL A 185 0.45 3.52 5.72
C VAL A 185 -0.05 2.21 6.30
N ASP A 186 0.64 1.10 6.00
CA ASP A 186 0.42 -0.15 6.72
C ASP A 186 1.30 -0.18 7.98
N GLU A 187 0.86 -0.86 9.03
CA GLU A 187 1.46 -0.87 10.37
C GLU A 187 2.98 -1.10 10.42
N VAL A 188 3.55 -1.71 9.39
CA VAL A 188 4.95 -2.18 9.39
C VAL A 188 5.92 -1.08 8.95
N LEU A 189 6.08 -0.02 9.75
CA LEU A 189 7.19 0.95 9.61
C LEU A 189 8.52 0.44 10.20
N SER A 190 8.70 -0.88 10.36
CA SER A 190 9.97 -1.47 10.79
C SER A 190 10.96 -1.58 9.64
N VAL A 191 11.34 -0.45 9.05
CA VAL A 191 12.21 -0.37 7.87
C VAL A 191 13.68 -0.28 8.28
N GLY A 192 14.50 -1.22 7.78
CA GLY A 192 15.97 -1.15 7.91
C GLY A 192 16.49 -1.34 9.35
N ASP A 193 17.68 -0.80 9.58
CA ASP A 193 18.36 -0.80 10.88
C ASP A 193 17.82 0.30 11.82
N ALA A 194 18.33 0.35 13.05
CA ALA A 194 17.88 1.30 14.07
C ALA A 194 18.09 2.79 13.66
N HIS A 195 19.13 3.07 12.87
CA HIS A 195 19.40 4.42 12.37
C HIS A 195 18.35 4.82 11.34
N PHE A 196 18.12 3.96 10.35
CA PHE A 196 17.14 4.21 9.30
C PHE A 196 15.70 4.27 9.84
N LYS A 197 15.37 3.50 10.87
CA LYS A 197 14.07 3.59 11.56
C LYS A 197 13.80 4.99 12.11
N LYS A 198 14.78 5.62 12.75
CA LYS A 198 14.63 7.00 13.25
C LYS A 198 14.43 7.99 12.11
N LYS A 199 15.23 7.86 11.05
CA LYS A 199 15.16 8.72 9.87
C LYS A 199 13.82 8.59 9.13
N SER A 200 13.36 7.34 8.92
CA SER A 200 12.07 7.07 8.26
C SER A 200 10.91 7.55 9.11
N PHE A 201 10.95 7.40 10.43
CA PHE A 201 9.92 7.91 11.33
C PHE A 201 9.84 9.45 11.30
N ALA A 202 10.99 10.14 11.34
CA ALA A 202 11.01 11.60 11.22
C ALA A 202 10.44 12.08 9.87
N LYS A 203 10.81 11.42 8.77
CA LYS A 203 10.25 11.72 7.44
C LYS A 203 8.75 11.46 7.37
N MET A 204 8.27 10.39 8.00
CA MET A 204 6.84 10.10 8.10
C MET A 204 6.09 11.20 8.86
N GLN A 205 6.62 11.66 10.00
CA GLN A 205 6.00 12.75 10.75
C GLN A 205 5.92 14.04 9.91
N GLU A 206 6.99 14.34 9.14
CA GLU A 206 6.99 15.47 8.19
C GLU A 206 5.87 15.30 7.16
N LEU A 207 5.77 14.13 6.51
CA LEU A 207 4.75 13.83 5.51
C LEU A 207 3.32 13.92 6.04
N ILE A 208 3.08 13.46 7.28
CA ILE A 208 1.77 13.51 7.94
C ILE A 208 1.41 14.95 8.34
N SER A 209 2.40 15.76 8.71
CA SER A 209 2.17 17.15 9.11
C SER A 209 1.92 18.12 7.94
N GLU A 210 2.21 17.71 6.71
CA GLU A 210 1.86 18.45 5.50
C GLU A 210 0.34 18.44 5.28
N LYS A 211 -0.37 19.49 5.68
CA LYS A 211 -1.85 19.63 5.61
C LYS A 211 -2.47 19.44 4.23
N ALA A 212 -1.67 19.41 3.19
CA ALA A 212 -2.13 19.24 1.81
C ALA A 212 -2.34 17.76 1.43
N ARG A 213 -1.85 16.81 2.22
CA ARG A 213 -1.90 15.38 1.90
C ARG A 213 -2.97 14.65 2.68
N THR A 214 -3.62 13.73 1.99
CA THR A 214 -4.54 12.78 2.60
C THR A 214 -3.77 11.55 3.07
N VAL A 215 -3.96 11.15 4.32
CA VAL A 215 -3.21 10.03 4.91
C VAL A 215 -4.17 8.99 5.47
N VAL A 216 -3.98 7.73 5.10
CA VAL A 216 -4.73 6.59 5.66
C VAL A 216 -3.76 5.67 6.38
N ILE A 217 -3.93 5.52 7.68
CA ILE A 217 -3.02 4.75 8.56
C ILE A 217 -3.76 3.54 9.11
N VAL A 218 -3.19 2.35 8.95
CA VAL A 218 -3.65 1.16 9.66
C VAL A 218 -2.98 1.09 11.03
N SER A 219 -3.79 0.92 12.07
CA SER A 219 -3.34 0.70 13.45
C SER A 219 -4.07 -0.49 14.06
N HIS A 220 -3.43 -1.15 15.00
CA HIS A 220 -4.00 -2.24 15.81
C HIS A 220 -4.49 -1.76 17.17
#